data_b6692354d2195df6a715e085d9d362de
#
_entry.id   b6692354d2195df6a715e085d9d362de
#
_cell.length_a   1.000
_cell.length_b   1.000
_cell.length_c   1.000
_cell.angle_alpha   90.00
_cell.angle_beta   90.00
_cell.angle_gamma   90.00
#
_symmetry.space_group_name_H-M   'P 1'
#
loop_
_entity.id
_entity.type
_entity.pdbx_description
1 polymer ?
#
loop_
_entity_poly.entity_id
_entity_poly.type
_entity_poly.pdbx_seq_one_letter_code
_entity_poly.pdbx_strand_id
1 'polypeptide(L)'
;ALVLCGDQAMLIDGGNTEDSNVVVAYLKKQNVDHLDYVICTHAHEDHAGGLSGPLSVMPADEIYAPKTGASSKAYQNFLKKAEEQKKEIIHPKAGDQFTLGSSSVQILGPVNEDGADTNNTSIVLKITYGDTAFLFTGDAEREEEQEILSCHYDLKADVLKVGHHGSKNSTTYPFLREVMPEYAVISVGRDNSYGHPTEEALSRLQDAGATILRTDLLGDIIITSDGHEVQTENVKTPSSSPTPVSKSQAEEYIGNKKSKKLHLPSCKSLPSEENRAIFQTPEEAYEQGYSPCGNCMQGF
;
A
#
# COMPACT_ATOMS: atom_id res chain seq x y z
N ALA A 1 9.93 -1.26 -2.73
CA ALA A 1 9.55 -0.04 -3.45
C ALA A 1 10.81 0.74 -3.84
N LEU A 2 10.75 1.49 -4.96
CA LEU A 2 11.81 2.43 -5.38
C LEU A 2 11.26 3.84 -5.25
N VAL A 3 12.00 4.72 -4.58
CA VAL A 3 11.69 6.15 -4.47
C VAL A 3 12.81 6.93 -5.14
N LEU A 4 12.43 7.83 -6.06
CA LEU A 4 13.35 8.71 -6.77
C LEU A 4 13.02 10.16 -6.45
N CYS A 5 14.02 10.96 -6.08
CA CYS A 5 13.87 12.39 -5.85
C CYS A 5 15.11 13.14 -6.38
N GLY A 6 14.95 13.85 -7.51
CA GLY A 6 16.10 14.39 -8.24
C GLY A 6 17.01 13.26 -8.73
N ASP A 7 18.29 13.38 -8.42
CA ASP A 7 19.33 12.39 -8.79
C ASP A 7 19.51 11.32 -7.71
N GLN A 8 18.74 11.35 -6.64
CA GLN A 8 18.87 10.40 -5.52
C GLN A 8 17.84 9.28 -5.58
N ALA A 9 18.27 8.09 -5.18
CA ALA A 9 17.48 6.87 -5.19
C ALA A 9 17.48 6.17 -3.83
N MET A 10 16.29 5.79 -3.36
CA MET A 10 16.11 4.97 -2.17
C MET A 10 15.34 3.70 -2.52
N LEU A 11 15.90 2.55 -2.17
CA LEU A 11 15.25 1.25 -2.32
C LEU A 11 14.72 0.78 -0.96
N ILE A 12 13.40 0.60 -0.86
CA ILE A 12 12.72 0.08 0.33
C ILE A 12 12.24 -1.33 0.04
N ASP A 13 12.81 -2.31 0.71
CA ASP A 13 12.60 -3.75 0.53
C ASP A 13 12.88 -4.26 -0.89
N GLY A 14 13.10 -5.55 -1.01
CA GLY A 14 13.50 -6.19 -2.26
C GLY A 14 12.59 -7.32 -2.73
N GLY A 15 11.57 -7.69 -1.95
CA GLY A 15 10.80 -8.91 -2.23
C GLY A 15 11.56 -10.18 -1.80
N ASN A 16 11.13 -11.33 -2.29
CA ASN A 16 11.76 -12.61 -2.02
C ASN A 16 13.15 -12.73 -2.64
N THR A 17 13.91 -13.71 -2.21
CA THR A 17 15.26 -13.96 -2.75
C THR A 17 15.27 -14.16 -4.28
N GLU A 18 14.24 -14.76 -4.83
CA GLU A 18 14.07 -14.98 -6.26
C GLU A 18 13.79 -13.71 -7.05
N ASP A 19 13.29 -12.65 -6.40
CA ASP A 19 12.99 -11.35 -7.00
C ASP A 19 14.25 -10.49 -7.24
N SER A 20 15.40 -10.86 -6.69
CA SER A 20 16.65 -10.11 -6.79
C SER A 20 16.98 -9.63 -8.21
N ASN A 21 16.83 -10.52 -9.19
CA ASN A 21 17.13 -10.19 -10.59
C ASN A 21 16.10 -9.23 -11.20
N VAL A 22 14.83 -9.34 -10.79
CA VAL A 22 13.75 -8.45 -11.24
C VAL A 22 14.00 -7.06 -10.70
N VAL A 23 14.34 -6.92 -9.43
CA VAL A 23 14.69 -5.64 -8.79
C VAL A 23 15.89 -5.00 -9.50
N VAL A 24 16.98 -5.73 -9.73
CA VAL A 24 18.15 -5.22 -10.47
C VAL A 24 17.79 -4.76 -11.88
N ALA A 25 16.98 -5.55 -12.60
CA ALA A 25 16.57 -5.19 -13.95
C ALA A 25 15.69 -3.93 -13.97
N TYR A 26 14.81 -3.78 -12.96
CA TYR A 26 13.98 -2.59 -12.81
C TYR A 26 14.79 -1.34 -12.50
N LEU A 27 15.72 -1.42 -11.54
CA LEU A 27 16.65 -0.32 -11.21
C LEU A 27 17.42 0.15 -12.45
N LYS A 28 17.99 -0.78 -13.22
CA LYS A 28 18.68 -0.46 -14.49
C LYS A 28 17.77 0.18 -15.53
N LYS A 29 16.52 -0.29 -15.63
CA LYS A 29 15.51 0.30 -16.53
C LYS A 29 15.19 1.75 -16.15
N GLN A 30 15.27 2.08 -14.87
CA GLN A 30 15.08 3.44 -14.34
C GLN A 30 16.37 4.26 -14.36
N ASN A 31 17.47 3.75 -14.96
CA ASN A 31 18.81 4.36 -15.00
C ASN A 31 19.41 4.59 -13.60
N VAL A 32 19.05 3.77 -12.63
CA VAL A 32 19.63 3.76 -11.28
C VAL A 32 20.85 2.84 -11.30
N ASP A 33 22.03 3.40 -11.05
CA ASP A 33 23.30 2.68 -10.96
C ASP A 33 23.97 2.85 -9.58
N HIS A 34 23.35 3.65 -8.72
CA HIS A 34 23.73 3.96 -7.36
C HIS A 34 22.47 4.06 -6.47
N LEU A 35 22.58 3.64 -5.22
CA LEU A 35 21.52 3.76 -4.22
C LEU A 35 22.03 4.65 -3.07
N ASP A 36 21.44 5.81 -2.88
CA ASP A 36 21.77 6.67 -1.73
C ASP A 36 21.32 5.97 -0.44
N TYR A 37 20.16 5.31 -0.48
CA TYR A 37 19.60 4.61 0.67
C TYR A 37 19.07 3.23 0.29
N VAL A 38 19.34 2.24 1.14
CA VAL A 38 18.69 0.93 1.11
C VAL A 38 18.03 0.71 2.46
N ILE A 39 16.72 0.51 2.45
CA ILE A 39 15.94 0.26 3.67
C ILE A 39 15.42 -1.18 3.63
N CYS A 40 15.88 -2.02 4.55
CA CYS A 40 15.25 -3.30 4.87
C CYS A 40 14.28 -3.05 6.01
N THR A 41 12.97 -3.03 5.75
CA THR A 41 11.99 -2.68 6.79
C THR A 41 12.03 -3.66 7.95
N HIS A 42 12.10 -4.96 7.66
CA HIS A 42 12.26 -6.02 8.65
C HIS A 42 12.85 -7.29 8.03
N ALA A 43 13.12 -8.32 8.86
CA ALA A 43 13.98 -9.43 8.49
C ALA A 43 13.29 -10.62 7.82
N HIS A 44 12.00 -10.52 7.43
CA HIS A 44 11.34 -11.58 6.66
C HIS A 44 11.89 -11.66 5.23
N GLU A 45 11.75 -12.86 4.64
CA GLU A 45 12.37 -13.16 3.35
C GLU A 45 11.78 -12.31 2.22
N ASP A 46 10.48 -12.11 2.21
CA ASP A 46 9.73 -11.34 1.22
C ASP A 46 9.97 -9.81 1.29
N HIS A 47 10.83 -9.36 2.21
CA HIS A 47 11.34 -8.00 2.31
C HIS A 47 12.85 -7.93 2.10
N ALA A 48 13.61 -8.72 2.88
CA ALA A 48 15.07 -8.70 2.85
C ALA A 48 15.68 -9.45 1.68
N GLY A 49 14.98 -10.47 1.16
CA GLY A 49 15.57 -11.47 0.25
C GLY A 49 16.10 -10.89 -1.05
N GLY A 50 15.31 -10.06 -1.69
CA GLY A 50 15.64 -9.45 -2.97
C GLY A 50 16.69 -8.36 -2.91
N LEU A 51 16.97 -7.77 -1.74
CA LEU A 51 17.95 -6.69 -1.56
C LEU A 51 19.39 -7.14 -1.84
N SER A 52 19.69 -8.42 -1.68
CA SER A 52 21.02 -8.95 -1.94
C SER A 52 21.45 -8.82 -3.42
N GLY A 53 20.51 -8.79 -4.35
CA GLY A 53 20.78 -8.59 -5.77
C GLY A 53 21.34 -7.19 -6.07
N PRO A 54 20.60 -6.11 -5.81
CA PRO A 54 21.07 -4.74 -5.96
C PRO A 54 22.41 -4.50 -5.25
N LEU A 55 22.54 -4.90 -3.99
CA LEU A 55 23.77 -4.73 -3.21
C LEU A 55 24.97 -5.52 -3.78
N SER A 56 24.74 -6.51 -4.64
CA SER A 56 25.84 -7.23 -5.31
C SER A 56 26.37 -6.52 -6.55
N VAL A 57 25.62 -5.58 -7.14
CA VAL A 57 25.93 -4.99 -8.46
C VAL A 57 25.91 -3.47 -8.48
N MET A 58 25.43 -2.82 -7.43
CA MET A 58 25.32 -1.36 -7.30
C MET A 58 25.90 -0.92 -5.96
N PRO A 59 26.63 0.20 -5.89
CA PRO A 59 27.04 0.79 -4.62
C PRO A 59 25.81 1.33 -3.88
N ALA A 60 25.84 1.25 -2.56
CA ALA A 60 24.88 1.89 -1.68
C ALA A 60 25.63 2.79 -0.68
N ASP A 61 25.07 3.97 -0.35
CA ASP A 61 25.71 4.87 0.60
C ASP A 61 25.34 4.53 2.04
N GLU A 62 24.05 4.45 2.34
CA GLU A 62 23.55 4.12 3.66
C GLU A 62 22.57 2.94 3.60
N ILE A 63 22.74 2.00 4.53
CA ILE A 63 21.92 0.79 4.59
C ILE A 63 21.27 0.72 5.97
N TYR A 64 19.94 0.72 5.98
CA TYR A 64 19.13 0.71 7.18
C TYR A 64 18.45 -0.65 7.36
N ALA A 65 18.42 -1.13 8.59
CA ALA A 65 17.64 -2.29 9.00
C ALA A 65 17.32 -2.20 10.50
N PRO A 66 16.24 -2.83 10.98
CA PRO A 66 15.94 -2.84 12.40
C PRO A 66 16.96 -3.65 13.18
N LYS A 67 17.09 -3.37 14.46
CA LYS A 67 17.86 -4.19 15.38
C LYS A 67 17.04 -5.43 15.71
N THR A 68 17.45 -6.57 15.21
CA THR A 68 16.71 -7.82 15.37
C THR A 68 17.65 -8.99 15.61
N GLY A 69 17.15 -10.02 16.33
CA GLY A 69 17.82 -11.32 16.47
C GLY A 69 17.49 -12.31 15.34
N ALA A 70 16.77 -11.86 14.28
CA ALA A 70 16.38 -12.73 13.19
C ALA A 70 17.60 -13.32 12.46
N SER A 71 17.49 -14.59 12.11
CA SER A 71 18.59 -15.38 11.51
C SER A 71 18.18 -16.08 10.22
N SER A 72 17.13 -15.57 9.52
CA SER A 72 16.74 -16.13 8.24
C SER A 72 17.90 -16.08 7.25
N LYS A 73 18.02 -17.08 6.38
CA LYS A 73 19.08 -17.12 5.37
C LYS A 73 19.05 -15.89 4.45
N ALA A 74 17.85 -15.41 4.12
CA ALA A 74 17.65 -14.23 3.30
C ALA A 74 18.23 -12.98 3.96
N TYR A 75 17.89 -12.75 5.23
CA TYR A 75 18.40 -11.61 6.00
C TYR A 75 19.92 -11.69 6.23
N GLN A 76 20.46 -12.87 6.55
CA GLN A 76 21.92 -13.06 6.67
C GLN A 76 22.64 -12.78 5.36
N ASN A 77 22.04 -13.11 4.21
CA ASN A 77 22.62 -12.82 2.92
C ASN A 77 22.62 -11.31 2.62
N PHE A 78 21.55 -10.61 2.98
CA PHE A 78 21.47 -9.14 2.91
C PHE A 78 22.58 -8.48 3.75
N LEU A 79 22.73 -8.87 5.03
CA LEU A 79 23.80 -8.35 5.92
C LEU A 79 25.20 -8.60 5.34
N LYS A 80 25.44 -9.81 4.82
CA LYS A 80 26.71 -10.14 4.16
C LYS A 80 26.98 -9.22 2.96
N LYS A 81 25.98 -8.87 2.17
CA LYS A 81 26.16 -7.97 1.02
C LYS A 81 26.48 -6.54 1.44
N ALA A 82 25.92 -6.07 2.54
CA ALA A 82 26.29 -4.79 3.14
C ALA A 82 27.76 -4.81 3.62
N GLU A 83 28.18 -5.90 4.30
CA GLU A 83 29.56 -6.09 4.73
C GLU A 83 30.55 -6.14 3.55
N GLU A 84 30.21 -6.83 2.46
CA GLU A 84 31.03 -6.88 1.24
C GLU A 84 31.25 -5.48 0.63
N GLN A 85 30.30 -4.56 0.79
CA GLN A 85 30.43 -3.14 0.44
C GLN A 85 31.13 -2.30 1.52
N LYS A 86 31.55 -2.91 2.64
CA LYS A 86 32.13 -2.23 3.81
C LYS A 86 31.19 -1.17 4.41
N LYS A 87 29.89 -1.43 4.37
CA LYS A 87 28.88 -0.57 4.97
C LYS A 87 28.41 -1.17 6.29
N GLU A 88 28.30 -0.32 7.29
CA GLU A 88 27.65 -0.67 8.56
C GLU A 88 26.14 -0.53 8.42
N ILE A 89 25.41 -1.41 9.08
CA ILE A 89 23.95 -1.30 9.13
C ILE A 89 23.58 -0.21 10.13
N ILE A 90 22.80 0.75 9.68
CA ILE A 90 22.25 1.79 10.52
C ILE A 90 20.93 1.26 11.09
N HIS A 91 20.80 1.29 12.42
CA HIS A 91 19.57 0.95 13.14
C HIS A 91 18.87 2.26 13.51
N PRO A 92 17.87 2.70 12.71
CA PRO A 92 17.22 3.98 12.94
C PRO A 92 16.29 3.91 14.14
N LYS A 93 15.99 5.06 14.72
CA LYS A 93 15.04 5.20 15.82
C LYS A 93 13.86 6.05 15.41
N ALA A 94 12.72 5.80 16.01
CA ALA A 94 11.56 6.67 15.86
C ALA A 94 11.93 8.12 16.20
N GLY A 95 11.65 9.05 15.27
CA GLY A 95 12.02 10.45 15.35
C GLY A 95 13.26 10.83 14.54
N ASP A 96 14.10 9.90 14.11
CA ASP A 96 15.24 10.17 13.24
C ASP A 96 14.77 10.76 11.90
N GLN A 97 15.58 11.64 11.33
CA GLN A 97 15.27 12.32 10.05
C GLN A 97 16.49 12.40 9.16
N PHE A 98 16.26 12.29 7.86
CA PHE A 98 17.26 12.54 6.81
C PHE A 98 16.59 13.10 5.56
N THR A 99 17.33 13.36 4.51
CA THR A 99 16.79 13.91 3.26
C THR A 99 17.04 12.95 2.09
N LEU A 100 16.11 12.91 1.14
CA LEU A 100 16.27 12.27 -0.17
C LEU A 100 16.02 13.34 -1.22
N GLY A 101 17.07 13.85 -1.86
CA GLY A 101 16.97 15.00 -2.75
C GLY A 101 16.36 16.21 -2.02
N SER A 102 15.24 16.70 -2.53
CA SER A 102 14.49 17.81 -1.94
C SER A 102 13.36 17.37 -1.00
N SER A 103 13.20 16.07 -0.76
CA SER A 103 12.23 15.54 0.20
C SER A 103 12.85 15.33 1.58
N SER A 104 12.03 15.39 2.62
CA SER A 104 12.39 14.99 3.97
C SER A 104 11.86 13.59 4.27
N VAL A 105 12.67 12.79 4.95
CA VAL A 105 12.31 11.45 5.41
C VAL A 105 12.34 11.43 6.93
N GLN A 106 11.25 11.01 7.54
CA GLN A 106 11.15 10.84 8.99
C GLN A 106 10.89 9.37 9.31
N ILE A 107 11.67 8.80 10.23
CA ILE A 107 11.42 7.49 10.80
C ILE A 107 10.36 7.62 11.88
N LEU A 108 9.31 6.83 11.79
CA LEU A 108 8.19 6.82 12.72
C LEU A 108 8.18 5.57 13.63
N GLY A 109 8.79 4.50 13.15
CA GLY A 109 8.95 3.23 13.84
C GLY A 109 10.17 2.45 13.33
N PRO A 110 10.59 1.39 14.04
CA PRO A 110 9.91 0.89 15.24
C PRO A 110 10.12 1.81 16.45
N VAL A 111 9.07 1.92 17.29
CA VAL A 111 9.13 2.71 18.53
C VAL A 111 9.84 1.91 19.62
N ASN A 112 9.55 0.62 19.71
CA ASN A 112 10.14 -0.29 20.65
C ASN A 112 10.50 -1.62 19.98
N GLU A 113 11.80 -1.95 19.94
CA GLU A 113 12.28 -3.20 19.35
C GLU A 113 12.41 -4.34 20.37
N ASP A 114 12.36 -4.02 21.69
CA ASP A 114 12.62 -4.99 22.76
C ASP A 114 11.45 -5.99 22.89
N GLY A 115 11.70 -7.22 22.46
CA GLY A 115 10.72 -8.31 22.52
C GLY A 115 9.59 -8.25 21.49
N ALA A 116 9.65 -7.32 20.55
CA ALA A 116 8.73 -7.26 19.42
C ALA A 116 8.89 -8.49 18.53
N ASP A 117 7.79 -8.94 17.92
CA ASP A 117 7.91 -9.90 16.84
C ASP A 117 8.52 -9.23 15.59
N THR A 118 8.92 -10.05 14.62
CA THR A 118 9.67 -9.56 13.45
C THR A 118 8.88 -8.51 12.64
N ASN A 119 7.56 -8.62 12.54
CA ASN A 119 6.72 -7.65 11.82
C ASN A 119 6.73 -6.28 12.53
N ASN A 120 6.60 -6.29 13.86
CA ASN A 120 6.60 -5.09 14.69
C ASN A 120 7.99 -4.46 14.89
N THR A 121 9.05 -5.06 14.31
CA THR A 121 10.35 -4.39 14.14
C THR A 121 10.45 -3.60 12.82
N SER A 122 9.37 -3.49 12.05
CA SER A 122 9.37 -2.80 10.76
C SER A 122 9.77 -1.34 10.88
N ILE A 123 10.74 -0.92 10.07
CA ILE A 123 11.03 0.49 9.88
C ILE A 123 9.82 1.11 9.18
N VAL A 124 9.13 1.98 9.91
CA VAL A 124 8.03 2.79 9.39
C VAL A 124 8.57 4.17 9.09
N LEU A 125 8.37 4.64 7.87
CA LEU A 125 8.90 5.93 7.44
C LEU A 125 7.90 6.74 6.62
N LYS A 126 7.96 8.06 6.81
CA LYS A 126 7.19 9.07 6.08
C LYS A 126 8.12 9.90 5.24
N ILE A 127 7.82 10.04 3.95
CA ILE A 127 8.53 10.90 3.01
C ILE A 127 7.62 12.08 2.70
N THR A 128 8.11 13.29 2.89
CA THR A 128 7.37 14.53 2.60
C THR A 128 8.08 15.31 1.50
N TYR A 129 7.35 15.68 0.46
CA TYR A 129 7.81 16.52 -0.63
C TYR A 129 6.80 17.64 -0.89
N GLY A 130 7.19 18.87 -0.56
CA GLY A 130 6.24 20.00 -0.58
C GLY A 130 5.06 19.76 0.36
N ASP A 131 3.86 19.78 -0.21
CA ASP A 131 2.60 19.57 0.51
C ASP A 131 2.14 18.10 0.48
N THR A 132 2.88 17.21 -0.22
CA THR A 132 2.53 15.79 -0.36
C THR A 132 3.35 14.88 0.53
N ALA A 133 2.77 13.75 0.93
CA ALA A 133 3.43 12.78 1.79
C ALA A 133 3.13 11.33 1.41
N PHE A 134 4.14 10.47 1.59
CA PHE A 134 4.09 9.03 1.36
C PHE A 134 4.47 8.31 2.66
N LEU A 135 3.65 7.36 3.09
CA LEU A 135 3.88 6.58 4.29
C LEU A 135 4.12 5.12 3.95
N PHE A 136 5.25 4.58 4.39
CA PHE A 136 5.63 3.18 4.25
C PHE A 136 5.66 2.53 5.62
N THR A 137 4.90 1.47 5.81
CA THR A 137 4.70 0.84 7.12
C THR A 137 5.36 -0.53 7.27
N GLY A 138 6.07 -1.01 6.22
CA GLY A 138 6.56 -2.38 6.22
C GLY A 138 5.44 -3.35 6.52
N ASP A 139 5.65 -4.22 7.49
CA ASP A 139 4.65 -5.16 7.99
C ASP A 139 4.24 -4.87 9.44
N ALA A 140 4.44 -3.63 9.90
CA ALA A 140 3.98 -3.19 11.21
C ALA A 140 2.52 -3.60 11.45
N GLU A 141 2.29 -4.24 12.58
CA GLU A 141 0.98 -4.70 13.01
C GLU A 141 0.38 -3.76 14.07
N ARG A 142 -0.75 -4.12 14.59
CA ARG A 142 -1.55 -3.30 15.53
C ARG A 142 -0.76 -2.76 16.70
N GLU A 143 0.14 -3.56 17.25
CA GLU A 143 0.94 -3.19 18.42
C GLU A 143 1.86 -2.03 18.09
N GLU A 144 2.62 -2.13 16.99
CA GLU A 144 3.51 -1.07 16.54
C GLU A 144 2.73 0.17 16.08
N GLU A 145 1.59 0.00 15.39
CA GLU A 145 0.72 1.12 15.04
C GLU A 145 0.23 1.88 16.28
N GLN A 146 -0.09 1.19 17.38
CA GLN A 146 -0.49 1.82 18.63
C GLN A 146 0.66 2.58 19.30
N GLU A 147 1.88 2.04 19.25
CA GLU A 147 3.06 2.72 19.77
C GLU A 147 3.36 3.99 18.96
N ILE A 148 3.32 3.92 17.61
CA ILE A 148 3.46 5.09 16.74
C ILE A 148 2.40 6.16 17.04
N LEU A 149 1.14 5.77 17.19
CA LEU A 149 0.05 6.68 17.55
C LEU A 149 0.30 7.37 18.89
N SER A 150 0.91 6.68 19.86
CA SER A 150 1.25 7.24 21.18
C SER A 150 2.35 8.31 21.12
N CYS A 151 3.17 8.30 20.08
CA CYS A 151 4.22 9.30 19.86
C CYS A 151 3.70 10.64 19.34
N HIS A 152 2.44 10.71 18.92
CA HIS A 152 1.80 11.93 18.40
C HIS A 152 2.52 12.57 17.21
N TYR A 153 3.16 11.76 16.35
CA TYR A 153 3.70 12.25 15.09
C TYR A 153 2.59 12.67 14.13
N ASP A 154 2.90 13.57 13.21
CA ASP A 154 2.03 13.83 12.06
C ASP A 154 2.10 12.65 11.09
N LEU A 155 1.04 11.82 11.07
CA LEU A 155 0.93 10.63 10.24
C LEU A 155 0.22 10.89 8.91
N LYS A 156 -0.36 12.09 8.71
CA LYS A 156 -1.10 12.39 7.48
C LYS A 156 -0.23 12.15 6.25
N ALA A 157 -0.75 11.36 5.30
CA ALA A 157 -0.06 11.04 4.06
C ALA A 157 -1.06 10.81 2.93
N ASP A 158 -0.74 11.30 1.73
CA ASP A 158 -1.59 11.13 0.55
C ASP A 158 -1.51 9.71 0.02
N VAL A 159 -0.36 9.06 0.19
CA VAL A 159 -0.11 7.69 -0.26
C VAL A 159 0.31 6.82 0.93
N LEU A 160 -0.41 5.73 1.15
CA LEU A 160 -0.08 4.71 2.13
C LEU A 160 0.35 3.42 1.42
N LYS A 161 1.58 2.96 1.64
CA LYS A 161 1.93 1.56 1.42
C LYS A 161 1.33 0.75 2.58
N VAL A 162 0.26 0.02 2.26
CA VAL A 162 -0.52 -0.76 3.24
C VAL A 162 0.34 -1.79 3.95
N GLY A 163 0.21 -1.86 5.26
CA GLY A 163 0.98 -2.76 6.11
C GLY A 163 0.69 -4.23 5.84
N HIS A 164 1.73 -5.04 5.94
CA HIS A 164 1.67 -6.50 5.92
C HIS A 164 0.80 -7.06 4.77
N HIS A 165 1.01 -6.51 3.57
CA HIS A 165 0.35 -6.92 2.32
C HIS A 165 -1.20 -6.91 2.38
N GLY A 166 -1.78 -6.12 3.29
CA GLY A 166 -3.22 -6.10 3.55
C GLY A 166 -3.69 -7.20 4.51
N SER A 167 -2.84 -7.59 5.45
CA SER A 167 -3.23 -8.45 6.59
C SER A 167 -4.32 -7.79 7.44
N LYS A 168 -5.19 -8.59 8.02
CA LYS A 168 -6.19 -8.11 9.01
C LYS A 168 -5.57 -7.53 10.28
N ASN A 169 -4.31 -7.87 10.57
CA ASN A 169 -3.60 -7.44 11.77
C ASN A 169 -3.03 -6.03 11.65
N SER A 170 -2.88 -5.50 10.44
CA SER A 170 -2.26 -4.20 10.13
C SER A 170 -3.28 -3.19 9.60
N THR A 171 -2.87 -1.94 9.51
CA THR A 171 -3.68 -0.86 8.92
C THR A 171 -5.02 -0.72 9.65
N THR A 172 -4.94 -0.53 10.96
CA THR A 172 -6.11 -0.45 11.85
C THR A 172 -6.90 0.84 11.65
N TYR A 173 -8.18 0.85 12.03
CA TYR A 173 -9.01 2.07 11.96
C TYR A 173 -8.42 3.27 12.70
N PRO A 174 -7.88 3.14 13.93
CA PRO A 174 -7.22 4.26 14.60
C PRO A 174 -6.05 4.83 13.78
N PHE A 175 -5.22 3.97 13.20
CA PHE A 175 -4.09 4.37 12.38
C PHE A 175 -4.55 5.05 11.08
N LEU A 176 -5.48 4.44 10.34
CA LEU A 176 -6.05 5.02 9.12
C LEU A 176 -6.69 6.39 9.32
N ARG A 177 -7.29 6.63 10.50
CA ARG A 177 -7.91 7.91 10.83
C ARG A 177 -6.91 9.05 10.94
N GLU A 178 -5.68 8.75 11.36
CA GLU A 178 -4.60 9.73 11.43
C GLU A 178 -3.88 9.87 10.07
N VAL A 179 -3.78 8.79 9.29
CA VAL A 179 -3.11 8.81 7.97
C VAL A 179 -3.97 9.47 6.90
N MET A 180 -5.26 9.15 6.82
CA MET A 180 -6.24 9.66 5.83
C MET A 180 -5.73 9.61 4.38
N PRO A 181 -5.30 8.44 3.85
CA PRO A 181 -4.67 8.36 2.55
C PRO A 181 -5.69 8.54 1.42
N GLU A 182 -5.28 9.23 0.35
CA GLU A 182 -5.99 9.25 -0.93
C GLU A 182 -5.78 7.94 -1.69
N TYR A 183 -4.54 7.43 -1.67
CA TYR A 183 -4.15 6.18 -2.31
C TYR A 183 -3.62 5.18 -1.29
N ALA A 184 -4.16 3.96 -1.32
CA ALA A 184 -3.69 2.84 -0.52
C ALA A 184 -3.07 1.77 -1.44
N VAL A 185 -1.75 1.64 -1.40
CA VAL A 185 -1.01 0.69 -2.25
C VAL A 185 -0.78 -0.61 -1.50
N ILE A 186 -1.27 -1.71 -2.06
CA ILE A 186 -1.06 -3.06 -1.54
C ILE A 186 -0.08 -3.80 -2.45
N SER A 187 1.15 -4.04 -1.95
CA SER A 187 2.10 -4.95 -2.59
C SER A 187 1.73 -6.37 -2.20
N VAL A 188 1.27 -7.17 -3.15
CA VAL A 188 0.83 -8.54 -2.90
C VAL A 188 1.01 -9.36 -4.18
N GLY A 189 1.42 -10.60 -4.03
CA GLY A 189 1.57 -11.54 -5.13
C GLY A 189 0.22 -12.09 -5.59
N ARG A 190 0.09 -12.31 -6.91
CA ARG A 190 -1.04 -13.06 -7.45
C ARG A 190 -0.99 -14.49 -6.90
N ASP A 191 -2.16 -15.01 -6.52
CA ASP A 191 -2.30 -16.37 -5.98
C ASP A 191 -1.46 -16.65 -4.72
N ASN A 192 -1.19 -15.59 -3.89
CA ASN A 192 -0.47 -15.77 -2.65
C ASN A 192 -1.21 -16.74 -1.70
N SER A 193 -0.46 -17.54 -0.94
CA SER A 193 -1.00 -18.57 -0.05
C SER A 193 -1.52 -18.03 1.29
N TYR A 194 -1.29 -16.74 1.58
CA TYR A 194 -1.68 -16.10 2.86
C TYR A 194 -3.12 -15.59 2.86
N GLY A 195 -3.75 -15.53 1.68
CA GLY A 195 -5.09 -14.95 1.54
C GLY A 195 -5.11 -13.42 1.70
N HIS A 196 -3.98 -12.77 1.40
CA HIS A 196 -3.88 -11.30 1.39
C HIS A 196 -4.22 -10.73 0.01
N PRO A 197 -4.76 -9.50 -0.05
CA PRO A 197 -5.30 -8.75 1.09
C PRO A 197 -6.57 -9.39 1.64
N THR A 198 -6.77 -9.31 2.95
CA THR A 198 -7.97 -9.81 3.61
C THR A 198 -9.16 -8.88 3.36
N GLU A 199 -10.38 -9.42 3.45
CA GLU A 199 -11.61 -8.62 3.31
C GLU A 199 -11.68 -7.52 4.38
N GLU A 200 -11.24 -7.82 5.61
CA GLU A 200 -11.22 -6.84 6.69
C GLU A 200 -10.28 -5.66 6.40
N ALA A 201 -9.11 -5.91 5.79
CA ALA A 201 -8.20 -4.84 5.41
C ALA A 201 -8.80 -4.01 4.27
N LEU A 202 -9.38 -4.64 3.25
CA LEU A 202 -10.02 -3.96 2.14
C LEU A 202 -11.21 -3.10 2.62
N SER A 203 -12.06 -3.64 3.51
CA SER A 203 -13.18 -2.90 4.09
C SER A 203 -12.71 -1.65 4.83
N ARG A 204 -11.66 -1.76 5.67
CA ARG A 204 -11.11 -0.59 6.39
C ARG A 204 -10.61 0.50 5.45
N LEU A 205 -9.93 0.13 4.36
CA LEU A 205 -9.43 1.07 3.36
C LEU A 205 -10.58 1.74 2.58
N GLN A 206 -11.62 0.98 2.24
CA GLN A 206 -12.84 1.52 1.62
C GLN A 206 -13.58 2.49 2.54
N ASP A 207 -13.75 2.12 3.81
CA ASP A 207 -14.37 2.98 4.82
C ASP A 207 -13.59 4.28 5.06
N ALA A 208 -12.25 4.24 4.88
CA ALA A 208 -11.40 5.42 4.91
C ALA A 208 -11.49 6.28 3.63
N GLY A 209 -12.20 5.82 2.61
CA GLY A 209 -12.34 6.52 1.33
C GLY A 209 -11.11 6.44 0.42
N ALA A 210 -10.16 5.56 0.70
CA ALA A 210 -8.93 5.45 -0.05
C ALA A 210 -9.13 4.74 -1.40
N THR A 211 -8.46 5.23 -2.45
CA THR A 211 -8.35 4.52 -3.72
C THR A 211 -7.35 3.37 -3.57
N ILE A 212 -7.83 2.13 -3.68
CA ILE A 212 -7.02 0.94 -3.45
C ILE A 212 -6.33 0.52 -4.74
N LEU A 213 -4.99 0.46 -4.71
CA LEU A 213 -4.13 0.02 -5.80
C LEU A 213 -3.42 -1.26 -5.39
N ARG A 214 -3.60 -2.36 -6.14
CA ARG A 214 -3.06 -3.69 -5.81
C ARG A 214 -2.12 -4.17 -6.92
N THR A 215 -0.92 -4.62 -6.54
CA THR A 215 0.07 -5.12 -7.51
C THR A 215 -0.32 -6.42 -8.18
N ASP A 216 -1.10 -7.28 -7.53
CA ASP A 216 -1.60 -8.53 -8.13
C ASP A 216 -2.62 -8.29 -9.26
N LEU A 217 -3.27 -7.14 -9.28
CA LEU A 217 -4.26 -6.75 -10.29
C LEU A 217 -3.69 -5.79 -11.34
N LEU A 218 -2.83 -4.85 -10.93
CA LEU A 218 -2.37 -3.75 -11.76
C LEU A 218 -0.92 -3.92 -12.25
N GLY A 219 -0.16 -4.86 -11.68
CA GLY A 219 1.28 -4.97 -11.92
C GLY A 219 2.06 -3.86 -11.22
N ASP A 220 2.98 -3.22 -11.94
CA ASP A 220 3.74 -2.11 -11.38
C ASP A 220 2.83 -0.91 -11.11
N ILE A 221 2.96 -0.33 -9.92
CA ILE A 221 2.22 0.87 -9.53
C ILE A 221 3.21 2.03 -9.45
N ILE A 222 2.96 3.06 -10.23
CA ILE A 222 3.78 4.26 -10.31
C ILE A 222 2.96 5.44 -9.78
N ILE A 223 3.49 6.11 -8.76
CA ILE A 223 2.90 7.32 -8.19
C ILE A 223 3.95 8.41 -8.24
N THR A 224 3.57 9.56 -8.74
CA THR A 224 4.42 10.75 -8.84
C THR A 224 3.84 11.90 -8.03
N SER A 225 4.71 12.78 -7.58
CA SER A 225 4.33 14.05 -6.94
C SER A 225 5.10 15.20 -7.55
N ASP A 226 4.44 16.32 -7.73
CA ASP A 226 5.06 17.61 -8.09
C ASP A 226 5.32 18.52 -6.87
N GLY A 227 5.04 17.99 -5.67
CA GLY A 227 5.12 18.70 -4.40
C GLY A 227 3.80 19.35 -3.96
N HIS A 228 2.76 19.32 -4.79
CA HIS A 228 1.42 19.84 -4.47
C HIS A 228 0.35 18.77 -4.62
N GLU A 229 0.47 17.92 -5.63
CA GLU A 229 -0.49 16.87 -5.94
C GLU A 229 0.23 15.54 -6.19
N VAL A 230 -0.44 14.43 -5.88
CA VAL A 230 -0.02 13.07 -6.23
C VAL A 230 -0.81 12.59 -7.43
N GLN A 231 -0.14 11.87 -8.33
CA GLN A 231 -0.74 11.31 -9.55
C GLN A 231 -0.30 9.85 -9.72
N THR A 232 -1.15 9.04 -10.33
CA THR A 232 -0.83 7.66 -10.68
C THR A 232 -1.25 7.33 -12.10
N GLU A 233 -0.39 6.65 -12.83
CA GLU A 233 -0.67 6.18 -14.18
C GLU A 233 -1.62 4.97 -14.20
N ASN A 234 -1.77 4.28 -13.07
CA ASN A 234 -2.57 3.06 -12.95
C ASN A 234 -4.07 3.33 -12.81
N VAL A 235 -4.47 4.56 -12.51
CA VAL A 235 -5.86 4.98 -12.44
C VAL A 235 -6.07 6.14 -13.41
N LYS A 236 -7.00 6.00 -14.32
CA LYS A 236 -7.45 7.16 -15.11
C LYS A 236 -8.21 8.07 -14.17
N THR A 237 -7.53 9.08 -13.62
CA THR A 237 -8.19 10.15 -12.86
C THR A 237 -9.28 10.76 -13.73
N PRO A 238 -10.52 10.90 -13.25
CA PRO A 238 -11.48 11.75 -13.92
C PRO A 238 -10.87 13.16 -13.91
N SER A 239 -10.53 13.68 -15.09
CA SER A 239 -10.02 15.05 -15.26
C SER A 239 -10.85 16.01 -14.42
N SER A 240 -10.21 16.67 -13.46
CA SER A 240 -10.82 17.74 -12.65
C SER A 240 -11.00 18.99 -13.50
N SER A 241 -12.01 18.97 -14.35
CA SER A 241 -12.64 20.15 -14.92
C SER A 241 -14.13 19.87 -15.00
N PRO A 242 -14.99 20.64 -14.37
CA PRO A 242 -16.41 20.44 -14.49
C PRO A 242 -16.87 20.94 -15.86
N THR A 243 -16.69 20.11 -16.89
CA THR A 243 -17.52 20.25 -18.08
C THR A 243 -18.85 19.59 -17.77
N PRO A 244 -20.00 20.24 -17.97
CA PRO A 244 -21.26 19.62 -17.67
C PRO A 244 -21.44 18.38 -18.54
N VAL A 245 -21.29 17.21 -17.90
CA VAL A 245 -21.50 15.91 -18.54
C VAL A 245 -22.97 15.83 -18.91
N SER A 246 -23.23 15.77 -20.21
CA SER A 246 -24.53 15.35 -20.73
C SER A 246 -24.88 14.00 -20.09
N LYS A 247 -26.08 13.87 -19.54
CA LYS A 247 -26.63 12.66 -18.93
C LYS A 247 -26.41 11.45 -19.85
N SER A 248 -25.38 10.65 -19.58
CA SER A 248 -25.24 9.32 -20.18
C SER A 248 -25.71 8.30 -19.15
N GLN A 249 -26.88 7.73 -19.41
CA GLN A 249 -27.50 6.54 -18.85
C GLN A 249 -27.06 6.17 -17.43
N ALA A 250 -27.79 6.67 -16.42
CA ALA A 250 -27.77 6.10 -15.08
C ALA A 250 -28.09 4.60 -15.21
N GLU A 251 -27.24 3.73 -14.67
CA GLU A 251 -27.60 2.32 -14.54
C GLU A 251 -28.77 2.25 -13.56
N GLU A 252 -29.97 1.97 -14.10
CA GLU A 252 -31.16 1.81 -13.28
C GLU A 252 -31.13 0.41 -12.64
N TYR A 253 -31.38 0.32 -11.34
CA TYR A 253 -31.54 -0.94 -10.63
C TYR A 253 -33.03 -1.35 -10.62
N ILE A 254 -33.30 -2.64 -10.81
CA ILE A 254 -34.66 -3.15 -10.96
C ILE A 254 -35.05 -3.97 -9.74
N GLY A 255 -35.89 -3.42 -8.89
CA GLY A 255 -36.44 -4.10 -7.73
C GLY A 255 -37.69 -4.93 -8.09
N ASN A 256 -37.76 -6.16 -7.58
CA ASN A 256 -38.96 -6.97 -7.64
C ASN A 256 -39.89 -6.64 -6.47
N LYS A 257 -41.00 -6.00 -6.71
CA LYS A 257 -41.99 -5.57 -5.67
C LYS A 257 -42.48 -6.72 -4.80
N LYS A 258 -42.60 -7.95 -5.38
CA LYS A 258 -43.10 -9.12 -4.66
C LYS A 258 -42.08 -9.82 -3.82
N SER A 259 -40.89 -10.09 -4.39
CA SER A 259 -39.83 -10.84 -3.69
C SER A 259 -38.86 -9.94 -2.92
N LYS A 260 -38.96 -8.61 -3.10
CA LYS A 260 -38.04 -7.63 -2.53
C LYS A 260 -36.55 -7.91 -2.91
N LYS A 261 -36.32 -8.47 -4.12
CA LYS A 261 -35.01 -8.65 -4.67
C LYS A 261 -34.63 -7.52 -5.62
N LEU A 262 -33.42 -7.02 -5.51
CA LEU A 262 -32.81 -6.00 -6.39
C LEU A 262 -32.00 -6.68 -7.47
N HIS A 263 -32.13 -6.25 -8.70
CA HIS A 263 -31.48 -6.84 -9.87
C HIS A 263 -30.77 -5.77 -10.71
N LEU A 264 -29.68 -6.15 -11.37
CA LEU A 264 -29.12 -5.38 -12.48
C LEU A 264 -30.01 -5.51 -13.72
N PRO A 265 -30.07 -4.51 -14.62
CA PRO A 265 -30.85 -4.56 -15.86
C PRO A 265 -30.54 -5.76 -16.76
N SER A 266 -29.32 -6.26 -16.68
CA SER A 266 -28.83 -7.43 -17.42
C SER A 266 -29.22 -8.78 -16.80
N CYS A 267 -29.90 -8.79 -15.67
CA CYS A 267 -30.27 -10.03 -14.96
C CYS A 267 -31.23 -10.91 -15.76
N LYS A 268 -30.89 -12.20 -15.90
CA LYS A 268 -31.76 -13.16 -16.57
C LYS A 268 -33.07 -13.47 -15.82
N SER A 269 -33.17 -13.07 -14.55
CA SER A 269 -34.32 -13.34 -13.66
C SER A 269 -35.09 -12.06 -13.31
N LEU A 270 -35.22 -11.12 -14.24
CA LEU A 270 -35.98 -9.89 -14.02
C LEU A 270 -37.48 -10.18 -13.78
N PRO A 271 -38.15 -9.40 -12.89
CA PRO A 271 -39.59 -9.48 -12.71
C PRO A 271 -40.34 -8.96 -13.96
N SER A 272 -41.62 -9.34 -14.10
CA SER A 272 -42.49 -8.74 -15.08
C SER A 272 -42.58 -7.23 -14.87
N GLU A 273 -42.82 -6.46 -15.93
CA GLU A 273 -42.81 -4.99 -15.91
C GLU A 273 -43.70 -4.38 -14.81
N GLU A 274 -44.90 -4.92 -14.63
CA GLU A 274 -45.85 -4.51 -13.58
C GLU A 274 -45.36 -4.67 -12.15
N ASN A 275 -44.36 -5.60 -11.94
CA ASN A 275 -43.77 -5.89 -10.64
C ASN A 275 -42.40 -5.22 -10.45
N ARG A 276 -41.98 -4.32 -11.35
CA ARG A 276 -40.72 -3.59 -11.24
C ARG A 276 -40.86 -2.33 -10.40
N ALA A 277 -39.86 -2.09 -9.57
CA ALA A 277 -39.55 -0.79 -8.99
C ALA A 277 -38.18 -0.37 -9.54
N ILE A 278 -38.02 0.88 -9.92
CA ILE A 278 -36.76 1.41 -10.47
C ILE A 278 -36.08 2.23 -9.40
N PHE A 279 -34.78 2.01 -9.22
CA PHE A 279 -33.91 2.71 -8.27
C PHE A 279 -32.70 3.26 -9.00
N GLN A 280 -32.23 4.40 -8.58
CA GLN A 280 -31.02 5.02 -9.15
C GLN A 280 -29.74 4.49 -8.46
N THR A 281 -29.87 4.01 -7.21
CA THR A 281 -28.76 3.42 -6.44
C THR A 281 -29.23 2.17 -5.67
N PRO A 282 -28.33 1.24 -5.34
CA PRO A 282 -28.65 0.10 -4.47
C PRO A 282 -29.10 0.53 -3.07
N GLU A 283 -28.50 1.58 -2.52
CA GLU A 283 -28.79 2.12 -1.19
C GLU A 283 -30.25 2.55 -1.08
N GLU A 284 -30.76 3.27 -2.07
CA GLU A 284 -32.16 3.67 -2.15
C GLU A 284 -33.11 2.46 -2.09
N ALA A 285 -32.73 1.37 -2.74
CA ALA A 285 -33.50 0.13 -2.71
C ALA A 285 -33.40 -0.56 -1.34
N TYR A 286 -32.22 -0.58 -0.72
CA TYR A 286 -32.02 -1.21 0.59
C TYR A 286 -32.80 -0.50 1.69
N GLU A 287 -32.88 0.83 1.67
CA GLU A 287 -33.72 1.62 2.58
C GLU A 287 -35.23 1.26 2.45
N GLN A 288 -35.67 0.81 1.25
CA GLN A 288 -37.01 0.36 1.02
C GLN A 288 -37.21 -1.16 1.21
N GLY A 289 -36.22 -1.83 1.84
CA GLY A 289 -36.31 -3.23 2.25
C GLY A 289 -36.04 -4.23 1.13
N TYR A 290 -35.37 -3.81 0.04
CA TYR A 290 -34.87 -4.74 -0.96
C TYR A 290 -33.55 -5.36 -0.55
N SER A 291 -33.23 -6.52 -1.11
CA SER A 291 -31.96 -7.22 -0.88
C SER A 291 -31.36 -7.68 -2.21
N PRO A 292 -30.04 -7.80 -2.35
CA PRO A 292 -29.41 -8.19 -3.59
C PRO A 292 -29.92 -9.52 -4.15
N CYS A 293 -30.00 -9.61 -5.48
CA CYS A 293 -30.29 -10.86 -6.17
C CYS A 293 -29.03 -11.73 -6.20
N GLY A 294 -29.11 -12.95 -5.66
CA GLY A 294 -27.99 -13.89 -5.62
C GLY A 294 -27.45 -14.34 -7.00
N ASN A 295 -28.12 -14.00 -8.12
CA ASN A 295 -27.67 -14.36 -9.46
C ASN A 295 -26.93 -13.25 -10.21
N CYS A 296 -27.20 -11.97 -9.91
CA CYS A 296 -26.64 -10.85 -10.65
C CYS A 296 -26.00 -9.77 -9.79
N MET A 297 -26.12 -9.87 -8.47
CA MET A 297 -25.55 -8.93 -7.51
C MET A 297 -24.77 -9.71 -6.43
N GLN A 298 -23.93 -10.66 -6.84
CA GLN A 298 -23.02 -11.38 -5.96
C GLN A 298 -21.84 -10.46 -5.70
N GLY A 299 -21.73 -9.95 -4.46
CA GLY A 299 -20.67 -9.03 -4.05
C GLY A 299 -21.09 -7.58 -3.88
N PHE A 300 -22.40 -7.28 -3.89
CA PHE A 300 -23.00 -6.00 -3.49
C PHE A 300 -23.52 -6.06 -2.07
#